data_15a9490cce8626bc86beed0e4fdb137f
#
_entry.id   15a9490cce8626bc86beed0e4fdb137f
#
_cell.length_a   1.000
_cell.length_b   1.000
_cell.length_c   1.000
_cell.angle_alpha   90.00
_cell.angle_beta   90.00
_cell.angle_gamma   90.00
#
_symmetry.space_group_name_H-M   'P 1'
#
loop_
_entity.id
_entity.type
_entity.pdbx_description
1 polymer ?
#
loop_
_entity_poly.entity_id
_entity_poly.type
_entity_poly.pdbx_seq_one_letter_code
_entity_poly.pdbx_strand_id
1 'polypeptide(L)'
;LYPTHGLGPVSQYMNLLRTEDTFKSLISFSSPALGREKFARENFNENHKWNKLNYQNGDINTTVIKTYLGRTIMVQWDETSPRPYTRLNLIQGTKGILAGGPTRAAFDNGFKGYTKDAEEWIIGEGIDALYEKYDHPMYKRLNKITQDSGHGGMDGMMVYRIIECLRKGEPLDQNVYEGCAWSSLIELTSDSVNNNGQPQEFPDFTRGNWINTKTFDIIP
;
A
#
# COMPACT_ATOMS: atom_id res chain seq x y z
N LEU A 1 -2.99 -11.41 6.72
CA LEU A 1 -2.80 -10.34 5.72
C LEU A 1 -3.34 -9.01 6.24
N TYR A 2 -2.66 -7.94 5.90
CA TYR A 2 -3.01 -6.57 6.29
C TYR A 2 -2.97 -5.66 5.06
N PRO A 3 -3.83 -5.92 4.04
CA PRO A 3 -3.67 -5.35 2.71
C PRO A 3 -3.92 -3.85 2.66
N THR A 4 -4.79 -3.32 3.50
CA THR A 4 -5.22 -1.92 3.49
C THR A 4 -4.06 -0.94 3.64
N HIS A 5 -3.06 -1.25 4.48
CA HIS A 5 -1.91 -0.38 4.70
C HIS A 5 -0.98 -0.27 3.49
N GLY A 6 -0.90 -1.32 2.68
CA GLY A 6 -0.12 -1.30 1.44
C GLY A 6 -0.95 -0.82 0.25
N LEU A 7 -2.11 -1.44 0.06
CA LEU A 7 -2.93 -1.24 -1.13
C LEU A 7 -3.72 0.09 -1.11
N GLY A 8 -4.16 0.54 0.07
CA GLY A 8 -4.94 1.77 0.18
C GLY A 8 -4.21 2.99 -0.37
N PRO A 9 -3.01 3.35 0.12
CA PRO A 9 -2.25 4.47 -0.43
C PRO A 9 -1.95 4.34 -1.92
N VAL A 10 -1.57 3.13 -2.38
CA VAL A 10 -1.27 2.87 -3.79
C VAL A 10 -2.51 3.08 -4.65
N SER A 11 -3.68 2.65 -4.17
CA SER A 11 -4.96 2.85 -4.87
C SER A 11 -5.26 4.33 -5.05
N GLN A 12 -4.97 5.14 -4.04
CA GLN A 12 -5.17 6.59 -4.10
C GLN A 12 -4.20 7.26 -5.06
N TYR A 13 -2.91 6.90 -5.06
CA TYR A 13 -1.93 7.43 -6.02
C TYR A 13 -2.31 7.11 -7.47
N MET A 14 -2.96 5.98 -7.70
CA MET A 14 -3.35 5.49 -9.01
C MET A 14 -4.79 5.86 -9.39
N ASN A 15 -5.54 6.55 -8.54
CA ASN A 15 -6.98 6.84 -8.72
C ASN A 15 -7.80 5.58 -9.02
N LEU A 16 -7.54 4.48 -8.29
CA LEU A 16 -8.32 3.25 -8.45
C LEU A 16 -9.67 3.35 -7.74
N LEU A 17 -10.67 2.65 -8.27
CA LEU A 17 -12.08 2.72 -7.85
C LEU A 17 -12.69 4.12 -8.05
N ARG A 18 -12.08 4.91 -8.93
CA ARG A 18 -12.46 6.29 -9.25
C ARG A 18 -12.31 6.51 -10.75
N THR A 19 -13.31 7.09 -11.36
CA THR A 19 -13.43 7.56 -12.77
C THR A 19 -12.62 6.82 -13.83
N GLU A 20 -11.31 6.66 -13.66
CA GLU A 20 -10.40 6.21 -14.71
C GLU A 20 -10.16 4.69 -14.72
N ASP A 21 -10.02 4.07 -13.54
CA ASP A 21 -9.53 2.71 -13.43
C ASP A 21 -10.01 2.00 -12.16
N THR A 22 -10.00 0.67 -12.20
CA THR A 22 -10.30 -0.16 -11.05
C THR A 22 -9.53 -1.48 -11.11
N PHE A 23 -9.53 -2.24 -10.01
CA PHE A 23 -8.94 -3.58 -9.97
C PHE A 23 -9.68 -4.50 -10.93
N LYS A 24 -8.92 -5.33 -11.63
CA LYS A 24 -9.46 -6.34 -12.55
C LYS A 24 -9.28 -7.74 -11.99
N SER A 25 -8.04 -8.18 -11.86
CA SER A 25 -7.72 -9.53 -11.42
C SER A 25 -6.38 -9.57 -10.72
N LEU A 26 -6.11 -10.66 -10.00
CA LEU A 26 -4.83 -10.93 -9.39
C LEU A 26 -4.39 -12.39 -9.58
N ILE A 27 -3.09 -12.59 -9.41
CA ILE A 27 -2.47 -13.89 -9.15
C ILE A 27 -1.63 -13.79 -7.88
N SER A 28 -1.51 -14.91 -7.14
CA SER A 28 -0.76 -14.92 -5.89
C SER A 28 -0.02 -16.23 -5.68
N PHE A 29 1.18 -16.14 -5.11
CA PHE A 29 2.00 -17.27 -4.69
C PHE A 29 2.47 -17.08 -3.26
N SER A 30 2.61 -18.18 -2.54
CA SER A 30 3.09 -18.20 -1.16
C SER A 30 4.31 -19.10 -1.02
N SER A 31 5.28 -18.68 -0.22
CA SER A 31 6.38 -19.53 0.21
C SER A 31 5.91 -20.57 1.24
N PRO A 32 6.73 -21.58 1.59
CA PRO A 32 6.48 -22.43 2.76
C PRO A 32 6.42 -21.62 4.06
N ALA A 33 5.76 -22.19 5.09
CA ALA A 33 5.57 -21.58 6.42
C ALA A 33 6.67 -22.02 7.41
N LEU A 34 7.94 -21.74 7.10
CA LEU A 34 9.08 -22.21 7.88
C LEU A 34 9.33 -21.39 9.15
N GLY A 35 9.09 -20.08 9.11
CA GLY A 35 9.38 -19.20 10.22
C GLY A 35 8.51 -19.48 11.45
N ARG A 36 7.22 -19.75 11.27
CA ARG A 36 6.31 -20.13 12.35
C ARG A 36 6.63 -21.49 12.95
N GLU A 37 6.94 -22.47 12.10
CA GLU A 37 7.40 -23.78 12.58
C GLU A 37 8.67 -23.67 13.42
N LYS A 38 9.68 -22.94 12.92
CA LYS A 38 10.91 -22.70 13.63
C LYS A 38 10.64 -22.05 14.97
N PHE A 39 9.86 -20.97 15.01
CA PHE A 39 9.49 -20.28 16.25
C PHE A 39 8.83 -21.25 17.26
N ALA A 40 7.91 -22.10 16.80
CA ALA A 40 7.23 -23.05 17.65
C ALA A 40 8.22 -24.07 18.26
N ARG A 41 9.14 -24.62 17.47
CA ARG A 41 10.15 -25.58 17.91
C ARG A 41 11.13 -24.99 18.91
N GLU A 42 11.53 -23.75 18.72
CA GLU A 42 12.54 -23.08 19.58
C GLU A 42 11.98 -22.57 20.90
N ASN A 43 10.67 -22.26 20.96
CA ASN A 43 10.08 -21.58 22.12
C ASN A 43 9.13 -22.46 22.95
N PHE A 44 8.76 -23.64 22.46
CA PHE A 44 7.80 -24.52 23.14
C PHE A 44 8.29 -25.96 23.15
N ASN A 45 7.89 -26.73 24.19
CA ASN A 45 8.21 -28.15 24.26
C ASN A 45 7.54 -28.95 23.14
N GLU A 46 8.06 -30.12 22.84
CA GLU A 46 7.60 -30.98 21.72
C GLU A 46 6.10 -31.32 21.78
N ASN A 47 5.51 -31.39 22.98
CA ASN A 47 4.12 -31.70 23.20
C ASN A 47 3.19 -30.50 23.08
N HIS A 48 3.74 -29.27 22.95
CA HIS A 48 2.93 -28.08 22.85
C HIS A 48 2.11 -28.07 21.56
N LYS A 49 0.86 -27.58 21.66
CA LYS A 49 -0.09 -27.54 20.53
C LYS A 49 0.46 -26.89 19.27
N TRP A 50 1.32 -25.88 19.40
CA TRP A 50 1.90 -25.17 18.26
C TRP A 50 2.94 -26.01 17.51
N ASN A 51 3.60 -26.95 18.15
CA ASN A 51 4.49 -27.90 17.48
C ASN A 51 3.74 -29.04 16.75
N LYS A 52 2.41 -29.10 16.92
CA LYS A 52 1.54 -30.09 16.25
C LYS A 52 0.70 -29.48 15.11
N LEU A 53 0.81 -28.18 14.88
CA LEU A 53 0.08 -27.49 13.81
C LEU A 53 0.78 -27.70 12.47
N ASN A 54 -0.03 -27.84 11.42
CA ASN A 54 0.40 -27.70 10.03
C ASN A 54 0.13 -26.26 9.61
N TYR A 55 1.19 -25.43 9.58
CA TYR A 55 1.08 -24.02 9.23
C TYR A 55 0.85 -23.87 7.72
N GLN A 56 -0.25 -23.25 7.33
CA GLN A 56 -0.65 -23.05 5.93
C GLN A 56 -0.23 -21.69 5.37
N ASN A 57 -0.22 -20.64 6.20
CA ASN A 57 0.21 -19.33 5.76
C ASN A 57 1.73 -19.28 5.61
N GLY A 58 2.19 -19.18 4.38
CA GLY A 58 3.62 -19.05 4.09
C GLY A 58 4.25 -17.79 4.68
N ASP A 59 5.55 -17.80 4.78
CA ASP A 59 6.32 -16.68 5.35
C ASP A 59 6.21 -15.43 4.49
N ILE A 60 6.25 -15.61 3.17
CA ILE A 60 6.13 -14.54 2.19
C ILE A 60 5.01 -14.89 1.21
N ASN A 61 4.08 -13.97 1.03
CA ASN A 61 3.09 -14.02 -0.02
C ASN A 61 3.32 -12.88 -1.01
N THR A 62 3.39 -13.21 -2.29
CA THR A 62 3.59 -12.24 -3.37
C THR A 62 2.40 -12.28 -4.32
N THR A 63 1.77 -11.13 -4.51
CA THR A 63 0.58 -10.95 -5.33
C THR A 63 0.85 -9.92 -6.43
N VAL A 64 0.43 -10.22 -7.63
CA VAL A 64 0.41 -9.26 -8.74
C VAL A 64 -1.04 -8.99 -9.11
N ILE A 65 -1.43 -7.72 -9.02
CA ILE A 65 -2.77 -7.23 -9.37
C ILE A 65 -2.68 -6.53 -10.73
N LYS A 66 -3.66 -6.78 -11.58
CA LYS A 66 -3.86 -6.08 -12.85
C LYS A 66 -5.10 -5.21 -12.77
N THR A 67 -5.03 -3.99 -13.30
CA THR A 67 -6.17 -3.08 -13.43
C THR A 67 -6.83 -3.17 -14.81
N TYR A 68 -7.99 -2.54 -14.98
CA TYR A 68 -8.66 -2.51 -16.29
C TYR A 68 -7.86 -1.77 -17.35
N LEU A 69 -7.14 -0.71 -16.99
CA LEU A 69 -6.22 -0.01 -17.92
C LEU A 69 -4.89 -0.77 -18.15
N GLY A 70 -4.71 -1.95 -17.54
CA GLY A 70 -3.53 -2.78 -17.73
C GLY A 70 -2.33 -2.37 -16.85
N ARG A 71 -2.51 -1.44 -15.91
CA ARG A 71 -1.50 -1.13 -14.89
C ARG A 71 -1.35 -2.31 -13.95
N THR A 72 -0.18 -2.45 -13.33
CA THR A 72 0.12 -3.55 -12.42
C THR A 72 0.53 -3.03 -11.04
N ILE A 73 0.12 -3.76 -10.00
CA ILE A 73 0.52 -3.50 -8.61
C ILE A 73 1.09 -4.80 -8.05
N MET A 74 2.29 -4.76 -7.51
CA MET A 74 2.85 -5.87 -6.75
C MET A 74 2.67 -5.60 -5.26
N VAL A 75 2.01 -6.53 -4.57
CA VAL A 75 1.84 -6.50 -3.12
C VAL A 75 2.58 -7.70 -2.54
N GLN A 76 3.50 -7.46 -1.62
CA GLN A 76 4.18 -8.51 -0.90
C GLN A 76 3.85 -8.42 0.58
N TRP A 77 3.46 -9.55 1.16
CA TRP A 77 3.27 -9.73 2.59
C TRP A 77 4.40 -10.60 3.13
N ASP A 78 5.12 -10.08 4.11
CA ASP A 78 6.17 -10.77 4.80
C ASP A 78 5.99 -10.54 6.30
N GLU A 79 5.79 -11.62 7.06
CA GLU A 79 5.43 -11.55 8.48
C GLU A 79 6.51 -12.18 9.37
N THR A 80 7.26 -13.12 8.85
CA THR A 80 8.12 -14.00 9.66
C THR A 80 9.60 -13.92 9.32
N SER A 81 9.96 -13.24 8.23
CA SER A 81 11.37 -13.05 7.89
C SER A 81 12.06 -12.06 8.83
N PRO A 82 13.27 -12.36 9.33
CA PRO A 82 14.01 -11.44 10.19
C PRO A 82 14.55 -10.25 9.38
N ARG A 83 13.77 -9.20 9.25
CA ARG A 83 14.15 -7.97 8.55
C ARG A 83 13.59 -6.73 9.27
N PRO A 84 14.21 -5.54 9.10
CA PRO A 84 13.63 -4.29 9.58
C PRO A 84 12.26 -4.05 8.95
N TYR A 85 11.36 -3.45 9.73
CA TYR A 85 10.05 -3.05 9.21
C TYR A 85 10.19 -2.06 8.08
N THR A 86 9.50 -2.32 6.99
CA THR A 86 9.38 -1.40 5.85
C THR A 86 8.15 -1.74 5.03
N ARG A 87 7.51 -0.74 4.46
CA ARG A 87 6.44 -0.93 3.47
C ARG A 87 6.97 -1.05 2.05
N LEU A 88 8.24 -0.72 1.79
CA LEU A 88 8.85 -0.72 0.45
C LEU A 88 7.95 -0.09 -0.61
N ASN A 89 7.20 0.96 -0.25
CA ASN A 89 6.31 1.63 -1.19
C ASN A 89 7.14 2.14 -2.37
N LEU A 90 6.72 1.75 -3.56
CA LEU A 90 7.34 2.18 -4.79
C LEU A 90 6.23 2.51 -5.78
N ILE A 91 6.30 3.69 -6.39
CA ILE A 91 5.46 4.08 -7.50
C ILE A 91 6.32 4.46 -8.69
N GLN A 92 6.00 3.91 -9.85
CA GLN A 92 6.73 4.12 -11.08
C GLN A 92 5.78 4.55 -12.19
N GLY A 93 6.13 5.62 -12.85
CA GLY A 93 5.36 6.19 -13.96
C GLY A 93 6.25 6.59 -15.12
N THR A 94 5.67 7.22 -16.11
CA THR A 94 6.37 7.64 -17.34
C THR A 94 7.34 8.81 -17.13
N LYS A 95 7.28 9.49 -15.99
CA LYS A 95 8.13 10.65 -15.69
C LYS A 95 9.11 10.42 -14.55
N GLY A 96 9.10 9.24 -13.96
CA GLY A 96 10.01 8.93 -12.87
C GLY A 96 9.51 7.85 -11.94
N ILE A 97 10.24 7.68 -10.85
CA ILE A 97 10.02 6.70 -9.79
C ILE A 97 10.18 7.37 -8.43
N LEU A 98 9.34 6.99 -7.48
CA LEU A 98 9.49 7.30 -6.07
C LEU A 98 9.48 5.99 -5.28
N ALA A 99 10.49 5.77 -4.46
CA ALA A 99 10.64 4.56 -3.65
C ALA A 99 10.87 4.91 -2.18
N GLY A 100 10.26 4.15 -1.29
CA GLY A 100 10.47 4.26 0.15
C GLY A 100 11.45 3.24 0.71
N GLY A 101 11.93 3.49 1.93
CA GLY A 101 12.74 2.62 2.74
C GLY A 101 14.18 2.31 2.28
N PRO A 102 15.12 3.27 2.14
CA PRO A 102 14.98 4.72 2.34
C PRO A 102 14.31 5.43 1.17
N THR A 103 13.78 6.63 1.43
CA THR A 103 13.14 7.44 0.40
C THR A 103 14.17 7.89 -0.63
N ARG A 104 13.86 7.65 -1.90
CA ARG A 104 14.65 8.07 -3.05
C ARG A 104 13.75 8.25 -4.26
N ALA A 105 14.15 9.09 -5.18
CA ALA A 105 13.40 9.34 -6.42
C ALA A 105 14.35 9.43 -7.62
N ALA A 106 13.82 9.23 -8.81
CA ALA A 106 14.49 9.59 -10.05
C ALA A 106 13.46 10.11 -11.06
N PHE A 107 13.83 11.08 -11.87
CA PHE A 107 12.95 11.68 -12.86
C PHE A 107 13.59 11.61 -14.25
N ASP A 108 12.79 11.50 -15.29
CA ASP A 108 13.22 11.41 -16.69
C ASP A 108 14.20 12.52 -17.12
N ASN A 109 14.01 13.73 -16.61
CA ASN A 109 14.86 14.89 -16.88
C ASN A 109 15.75 15.30 -15.69
N GLY A 110 15.98 14.37 -14.77
CA GLY A 110 16.70 14.64 -13.54
C GLY A 110 16.01 15.63 -12.59
N PHE A 111 16.73 16.10 -11.61
CA PHE A 111 16.30 17.13 -10.67
C PHE A 111 17.36 18.20 -10.55
N LYS A 112 17.06 19.39 -11.08
CA LYS A 112 18.02 20.49 -11.22
C LYS A 112 18.76 20.78 -9.91
N GLY A 113 20.08 20.72 -9.96
CA GLY A 113 20.96 20.92 -8.83
C GLY A 113 21.36 19.63 -8.10
N TYR A 114 20.72 18.50 -8.41
CA TYR A 114 20.94 17.22 -7.72
C TYR A 114 21.26 16.08 -8.67
N THR A 115 20.46 15.85 -9.74
CA THR A 115 20.69 14.79 -10.72
C THR A 115 20.47 15.30 -12.15
N LYS A 116 21.07 14.63 -13.13
CA LYS A 116 20.99 15.05 -14.55
C LYS A 116 19.87 14.37 -15.31
N ASP A 117 19.61 13.10 -15.00
CA ASP A 117 18.67 12.25 -15.73
C ASP A 117 18.07 11.16 -14.82
N ALA A 118 17.37 10.20 -15.41
CA ALA A 118 16.67 9.13 -14.70
C ALA A 118 17.59 7.99 -14.22
N GLU A 119 18.86 7.97 -14.56
CA GLU A 119 19.80 6.92 -14.14
C GLU A 119 20.41 7.19 -12.76
N GLU A 120 20.21 8.39 -12.22
CA GLU A 120 20.73 8.81 -10.93
C GLU A 120 19.61 8.90 -9.88
N TRP A 121 19.84 8.30 -8.70
CA TRP A 121 18.93 8.46 -7.57
C TRP A 121 19.10 9.82 -6.89
N ILE A 122 18.03 10.54 -6.71
CA ILE A 122 17.91 11.66 -5.80
C ILE A 122 17.84 11.08 -4.39
N ILE A 123 18.81 11.44 -3.53
CA ILE A 123 18.94 11.03 -2.13
C ILE A 123 19.34 12.21 -1.26
N GLY A 124 19.33 12.03 0.07
CA GLY A 124 19.79 13.03 1.03
C GLY A 124 19.15 14.40 0.81
N GLU A 125 19.98 15.46 0.69
CA GLU A 125 19.51 16.85 0.52
C GLU A 125 18.57 17.03 -0.68
N GLY A 126 18.70 16.22 -1.73
CA GLY A 126 17.79 16.26 -2.86
C GLY A 126 16.38 15.79 -2.50
N ILE A 127 16.27 14.79 -1.61
CA ILE A 127 14.97 14.35 -1.08
C ILE A 127 14.38 15.44 -0.15
N ASP A 128 15.20 16.09 0.68
CA ASP A 128 14.73 17.18 1.54
C ASP A 128 14.16 18.32 0.70
N ALA A 129 14.83 18.69 -0.39
CA ALA A 129 14.34 19.68 -1.35
C ALA A 129 13.03 19.25 -2.04
N LEU A 130 12.85 17.96 -2.31
CA LEU A 130 11.59 17.43 -2.85
C LEU A 130 10.46 17.53 -1.82
N TYR A 131 10.70 17.19 -0.55
CA TYR A 131 9.73 17.37 0.52
C TYR A 131 9.36 18.85 0.70
N GLU A 132 10.33 19.74 0.76
CA GLU A 132 10.06 21.18 0.86
C GLU A 132 9.14 21.66 -0.26
N LYS A 133 9.37 21.20 -1.49
CA LYS A 133 8.61 21.62 -2.66
C LYS A 133 7.26 20.95 -2.79
N TYR A 134 7.18 19.63 -2.56
CA TYR A 134 6.05 18.80 -2.97
C TYR A 134 5.25 18.15 -1.85
N ASP A 135 5.68 18.28 -0.58
CA ASP A 135 4.87 17.75 0.52
C ASP A 135 3.43 18.28 0.46
N HIS A 136 2.51 17.40 0.81
CA HIS A 136 1.09 17.70 0.78
C HIS A 136 0.77 18.95 1.64
N PRO A 137 0.00 19.93 1.15
CA PRO A 137 -0.30 21.16 1.89
C PRO A 137 -0.89 20.91 3.27
N MET A 138 -1.82 19.94 3.38
CA MET A 138 -2.39 19.53 4.66
C MET A 138 -1.31 19.01 5.62
N TYR A 139 -0.35 18.22 5.15
CA TYR A 139 0.78 17.76 5.96
C TYR A 139 1.60 18.94 6.48
N LYS A 140 1.99 19.87 5.61
CA LYS A 140 2.74 21.09 5.99
C LYS A 140 2.00 21.91 7.04
N ARG A 141 0.68 21.97 6.96
CA ARG A 141 -0.18 22.72 7.89
C ARG A 141 -0.33 22.06 9.25
N LEU A 142 -0.52 20.74 9.26
CA LEU A 142 -0.97 20.00 10.44
C LEU A 142 0.14 19.24 11.18
N ASN A 143 1.27 18.91 10.55
CA ASN A 143 2.28 18.02 11.13
C ASN A 143 2.75 18.46 12.52
N LYS A 144 2.97 19.77 12.75
CA LYS A 144 3.39 20.31 14.06
C LYS A 144 2.32 20.17 15.14
N ILE A 145 1.03 20.23 14.74
CA ILE A 145 -0.09 20.17 15.67
C ILE A 145 -0.40 18.72 16.03
N THR A 146 -0.16 17.80 15.12
CA THR A 146 -0.56 16.40 15.26
C THR A 146 0.60 15.48 15.63
N GLN A 147 1.84 15.93 15.66
CA GLN A 147 3.04 15.11 15.83
C GLN A 147 2.99 14.13 17.01
N ASP A 148 2.30 14.49 18.10
CA ASP A 148 2.19 13.70 19.32
C ASP A 148 0.92 12.79 19.35
N SER A 149 0.16 12.73 18.27
CA SER A 149 -1.14 12.03 18.22
C SER A 149 -1.08 10.58 17.74
N GLY A 150 0.07 9.91 17.84
CA GLY A 150 0.26 8.54 17.39
C GLY A 150 0.69 8.42 15.92
N HIS A 151 1.39 7.31 15.62
CA HIS A 151 1.97 7.01 14.29
C HIS A 151 2.70 8.20 13.63
N GLY A 152 3.43 8.99 14.44
CA GLY A 152 4.14 10.18 13.94
C GLY A 152 3.21 11.30 13.44
N GLY A 153 2.03 11.44 14.03
CA GLY A 153 1.06 12.48 13.67
C GLY A 153 -0.04 12.06 12.71
N MET A 154 0.07 10.89 12.10
CA MET A 154 -0.92 10.43 11.11
C MET A 154 -2.33 10.27 11.70
N ASP A 155 -2.46 9.77 12.94
CA ASP A 155 -3.74 9.56 13.59
C ASP A 155 -4.49 10.88 13.78
N GLY A 156 -3.80 11.91 14.20
CA GLY A 156 -4.37 13.26 14.35
C GLY A 156 -4.77 13.88 13.03
N MET A 157 -3.98 13.72 11.99
CA MET A 157 -4.33 14.19 10.64
C MET A 157 -5.58 13.50 10.10
N MET A 158 -5.69 12.19 10.28
CA MET A 158 -6.85 11.40 9.87
C MET A 158 -8.12 11.88 10.61
N VAL A 159 -8.06 12.00 11.93
CA VAL A 159 -9.20 12.47 12.73
C VAL A 159 -9.59 13.90 12.35
N TYR A 160 -8.60 14.78 12.19
CA TYR A 160 -8.86 16.16 11.74
C TYR A 160 -9.61 16.16 10.40
N ARG A 161 -9.15 15.37 9.43
CA ARG A 161 -9.76 15.31 8.10
C ARG A 161 -11.18 14.75 8.12
N ILE A 162 -11.43 13.72 8.91
CA ILE A 162 -12.79 13.16 9.12
C ILE A 162 -13.73 14.24 9.66
N ILE A 163 -13.31 14.95 10.71
CA ILE A 163 -14.12 16.02 11.32
C ILE A 163 -14.36 17.16 10.33
N GLU A 164 -13.34 17.53 9.56
CA GLU A 164 -13.43 18.59 8.55
C GLU A 164 -14.47 18.24 7.48
N CYS A 165 -14.42 17.04 6.91
CA CYS A 165 -15.40 16.55 5.95
C CYS A 165 -16.83 16.58 6.52
N LEU A 166 -17.01 16.04 7.72
CA LEU A 166 -18.33 16.00 8.37
C LEU A 166 -18.90 17.40 8.64
N ARG A 167 -18.06 18.34 9.06
CA ARG A 167 -18.48 19.73 9.32
C ARG A 167 -18.84 20.50 8.06
N LYS A 168 -18.19 20.17 6.93
CA LYS A 168 -18.44 20.81 5.63
C LYS A 168 -19.51 20.11 4.81
N GLY A 169 -19.96 18.92 5.22
CA GLY A 169 -20.84 18.07 4.43
C GLY A 169 -20.16 17.50 3.18
N GLU A 170 -18.84 17.37 3.22
CA GLU A 170 -18.03 16.76 2.16
C GLU A 170 -17.96 15.24 2.33
N PRO A 171 -17.82 14.47 1.26
CA PRO A 171 -17.56 13.04 1.36
C PRO A 171 -16.21 12.79 2.04
N LEU A 172 -16.09 11.67 2.75
CA LEU A 172 -14.82 11.24 3.31
C LEU A 172 -13.84 10.85 2.19
N ASP A 173 -12.54 10.96 2.48
CA ASP A 173 -11.47 10.63 1.54
C ASP A 173 -11.44 9.14 1.19
N GLN A 174 -12.04 8.30 2.02
CA GLN A 174 -12.24 6.87 1.79
C GLN A 174 -13.71 6.52 1.92
N ASN A 175 -14.20 5.67 1.03
CA ASN A 175 -15.56 5.17 1.08
C ASN A 175 -15.59 3.66 1.38
N VAL A 176 -16.78 3.14 1.68
CA VAL A 176 -16.98 1.73 2.03
C VAL A 176 -16.59 0.78 0.89
N TYR A 177 -16.78 1.18 -0.35
CA TYR A 177 -16.47 0.34 -1.51
C TYR A 177 -14.96 0.16 -1.69
N GLU A 178 -14.18 1.20 -1.45
CA GLU A 178 -12.72 1.14 -1.41
C GLU A 178 -12.26 0.20 -0.30
N GLY A 179 -12.80 0.35 0.92
CA GLY A 179 -12.51 -0.53 2.04
C GLY A 179 -12.83 -2.00 1.74
N CYS A 180 -13.97 -2.29 1.12
CA CYS A 180 -14.34 -3.64 0.69
C CYS A 180 -13.38 -4.21 -0.37
N ALA A 181 -13.03 -3.41 -1.39
CA ALA A 181 -12.12 -3.84 -2.44
C ALA A 181 -10.71 -4.14 -1.91
N TRP A 182 -10.17 -3.30 -1.01
CA TRP A 182 -8.87 -3.58 -0.40
C TRP A 182 -8.90 -4.82 0.51
N SER A 183 -10.01 -5.02 1.23
CA SER A 183 -10.17 -6.17 2.13
C SER A 183 -10.38 -7.48 1.39
N SER A 184 -11.00 -7.46 0.21
CA SER A 184 -11.21 -8.67 -0.61
C SER A 184 -9.90 -9.33 -1.07
N LEU A 185 -8.79 -8.58 -1.05
CA LEU A 185 -7.46 -9.13 -1.34
C LEU A 185 -7.13 -10.35 -0.46
N ILE A 186 -7.63 -10.42 0.77
CA ILE A 186 -7.35 -11.52 1.71
C ILE A 186 -7.86 -12.84 1.14
N GLU A 187 -9.13 -12.89 0.73
CA GLU A 187 -9.74 -14.11 0.17
C GLU A 187 -9.20 -14.41 -1.22
N LEU A 188 -9.15 -13.42 -2.10
CA LEU A 188 -8.67 -13.60 -3.47
C LEU A 188 -7.23 -14.13 -3.53
N THR A 189 -6.35 -13.68 -2.65
CA THR A 189 -4.97 -14.21 -2.58
C THR A 189 -4.94 -15.64 -2.07
N SER A 190 -5.78 -15.97 -1.08
CA SER A 190 -5.91 -17.33 -0.56
C SER A 190 -6.41 -18.29 -1.65
N ASP A 191 -7.44 -17.87 -2.37
CA ASP A 191 -8.01 -18.69 -3.46
C ASP A 191 -7.00 -18.89 -4.59
N SER A 192 -6.27 -17.85 -4.98
CA SER A 192 -5.21 -17.98 -5.99
C SER A 192 -4.12 -18.95 -5.56
N VAL A 193 -3.61 -18.82 -4.32
CA VAL A 193 -2.57 -19.71 -3.77
C VAL A 193 -3.05 -21.15 -3.72
N ASN A 194 -4.25 -21.39 -3.20
CA ASN A 194 -4.83 -22.74 -3.07
C ASN A 194 -5.11 -23.39 -4.42
N ASN A 195 -5.20 -22.62 -5.49
CA ASN A 195 -5.42 -23.09 -6.86
C ASN A 195 -4.17 -22.88 -7.74
N ASN A 196 -2.97 -22.99 -7.19
CA ASN A 196 -1.69 -22.94 -7.91
C ASN A 196 -1.47 -21.66 -8.73
N GLY A 197 -1.89 -20.52 -8.19
CA GLY A 197 -1.71 -19.21 -8.85
C GLY A 197 -2.77 -18.93 -9.92
N GLN A 198 -3.91 -19.60 -9.89
CA GLN A 198 -4.99 -19.26 -10.81
C GLN A 198 -5.44 -17.81 -10.63
N PRO A 199 -5.69 -17.07 -11.72
CA PRO A 199 -6.22 -15.73 -11.66
C PRO A 199 -7.56 -15.67 -10.92
N GLN A 200 -7.71 -14.68 -10.05
CA GLN A 200 -8.94 -14.34 -9.35
C GLN A 200 -9.41 -12.97 -9.79
N GLU A 201 -10.69 -12.85 -10.13
CA GLU A 201 -11.30 -11.56 -10.50
C GLU A 201 -11.70 -10.77 -9.27
N PHE A 202 -11.45 -9.45 -9.28
CA PHE A 202 -11.93 -8.58 -8.20
C PHE A 202 -13.44 -8.38 -8.31
N PRO A 203 -14.19 -8.50 -7.19
CA PRO A 203 -15.59 -8.13 -7.16
C PRO A 203 -15.75 -6.61 -7.28
N ASP A 204 -16.68 -6.19 -8.12
CA ASP A 204 -17.06 -4.77 -8.19
C ASP A 204 -18.20 -4.47 -7.20
N PHE A 205 -17.83 -4.00 -6.01
CA PHE A 205 -18.77 -3.63 -4.96
C PHE A 205 -19.63 -2.41 -5.33
N THR A 206 -19.19 -1.61 -6.30
CA THR A 206 -19.89 -0.39 -6.75
C THR A 206 -20.93 -0.67 -7.82
N ARG A 207 -20.96 -1.89 -8.37
CA ARG A 207 -21.82 -2.27 -9.50
C ARG A 207 -21.65 -1.34 -10.72
N GLY A 208 -20.41 -1.00 -11.04
CA GLY A 208 -20.05 -0.11 -12.13
C GLY A 208 -20.03 1.37 -11.75
N ASN A 209 -20.48 1.75 -10.58
CA ASN A 209 -20.60 3.17 -10.22
C ASN A 209 -19.26 3.84 -9.87
N TRP A 210 -18.16 3.08 -9.76
CA TRP A 210 -16.82 3.66 -9.57
C TRP A 210 -16.46 4.70 -10.62
N ILE A 211 -16.97 4.56 -11.85
CA ILE A 211 -16.74 5.49 -12.95
C ILE A 211 -17.26 6.91 -12.64
N ASN A 212 -18.24 7.04 -11.75
CA ASN A 212 -18.81 8.31 -11.34
C ASN A 212 -18.16 8.88 -10.06
N THR A 213 -17.25 8.13 -9.45
CA THR A 213 -16.53 8.57 -8.25
C THR A 213 -15.41 9.52 -8.66
N LYS A 214 -15.42 10.74 -8.14
CA LYS A 214 -14.38 11.74 -8.45
C LYS A 214 -12.99 11.26 -8.05
N THR A 215 -12.00 11.63 -8.86
CA THR A 215 -10.58 11.49 -8.50
C THR A 215 -10.26 12.31 -7.26
N PHE A 216 -9.17 11.95 -6.59
CA PHE A 216 -8.66 12.78 -5.49
C PHE A 216 -8.01 14.04 -6.04
N ASP A 217 -8.41 15.18 -5.49
CA ASP A 217 -7.69 16.42 -5.63
C ASP A 217 -6.73 16.61 -4.45
N ILE A 218 -5.66 17.37 -4.65
CA ILE A 218 -4.79 17.78 -3.56
C ILE A 218 -5.58 18.72 -2.64
N ILE A 219 -5.77 18.31 -1.40
CA ILE A 219 -6.50 19.07 -0.39
C ILE A 219 -5.59 20.19 0.13
N PRO A 220 -5.98 21.46 0.02
CA PRO A 220 -5.15 22.59 0.44
C PRO A 220 -4.90 22.69 1.94
#